data_57f564e4b682b3eba9cf518c542d91aa
#
_entry.id   57f564e4b682b3eba9cf518c542d91aa
#
_cell.length_a   1.000
_cell.length_b   1.000
_cell.length_c   1.000
_cell.angle_alpha   90.00
_cell.angle_beta   90.00
_cell.angle_gamma   90.00
#
_symmetry.space_group_name_H-M   'P 1'
#
loop_
_entity.id
_entity.type
_entity.pdbx_description
1 polymer ?
#
loop_
_entity_poly.entity_id
_entity_poly.type
_entity_poly.pdbx_seq_one_letter_code
_entity_poly.pdbx_strand_id
1 'polypeptide(L)'
;MKSKLLGNVLIVGALVAGSALAADKTNPNLPRTDADISKGVQHEMLTYPYYSIFDDISYKVQNGKVSLYGEVTQPVKKSDIHNIIAKLPGVESVEDNIQVLPLSDNDNVLRRQIAASIYRFPTLSRYGAGTHPSIHIIVNNGHVTLTGVVDSEADKNVATIRASAAGLSFGPINNQLQVVRPSRT
;
A
#
# COMPACT_ATOMS: atom_id res chain seq x y z
N MET A 1 34.97 -43.96 -30.80
CA MET A 1 34.42 -44.22 -29.44
C MET A 1 34.72 -43.02 -28.56
N LYS A 2 33.71 -42.38 -28.03
CA LYS A 2 33.75 -41.06 -27.40
C LYS A 2 33.95 -41.20 -25.88
N SER A 3 35.03 -40.67 -25.34
CA SER A 3 35.22 -40.56 -23.89
C SER A 3 34.90 -39.11 -23.48
N LYS A 4 33.92 -38.97 -22.58
CA LYS A 4 33.52 -37.71 -21.94
C LYS A 4 34.47 -37.43 -20.76
N LEU A 5 35.19 -36.31 -20.84
CA LEU A 5 35.88 -35.74 -19.68
C LEU A 5 34.85 -34.91 -18.88
N LEU A 6 34.62 -35.34 -17.63
CA LEU A 6 33.95 -34.52 -16.63
C LEU A 6 34.97 -33.56 -16.00
N GLY A 7 34.78 -32.27 -16.24
CA GLY A 7 35.52 -31.23 -15.57
C GLY A 7 34.88 -30.93 -14.21
N ASN A 8 35.62 -31.24 -13.13
CA ASN A 8 35.29 -30.80 -11.79
C ASN A 8 35.54 -29.30 -11.63
N VAL A 9 34.47 -28.52 -11.48
CA VAL A 9 34.58 -27.12 -11.07
C VAL A 9 34.54 -27.06 -9.56
N LEU A 10 35.70 -26.83 -8.97
CA LEU A 10 35.86 -26.50 -7.55
C LEU A 10 35.34 -25.05 -7.35
N ILE A 11 34.17 -24.90 -6.75
CA ILE A 11 33.67 -23.59 -6.26
C ILE A 11 34.35 -23.35 -4.92
N VAL A 12 35.38 -22.51 -4.93
CA VAL A 12 35.96 -21.93 -3.70
C VAL A 12 34.97 -20.87 -3.22
N GLY A 13 34.17 -21.22 -2.24
CA GLY A 13 33.31 -20.28 -1.51
C GLY A 13 34.16 -19.33 -0.67
N ALA A 14 34.40 -18.13 -1.15
CA ALA A 14 34.89 -17.05 -0.31
C ALA A 14 33.76 -16.62 0.63
N LEU A 15 33.87 -17.00 1.91
CA LEU A 15 33.06 -16.44 3.00
C LEU A 15 33.47 -14.97 3.16
N VAL A 16 32.74 -14.06 2.50
CA VAL A 16 32.80 -12.64 2.86
C VAL A 16 31.99 -12.52 4.14
N ALA A 17 32.65 -12.49 5.28
CA ALA A 17 32.07 -12.05 6.54
C ALA A 17 31.72 -10.57 6.38
N GLY A 18 30.52 -10.30 5.89
CA GLY A 18 29.94 -8.95 5.90
C GLY A 18 29.73 -8.55 7.34
N SER A 19 30.61 -7.71 7.86
CA SER A 19 30.37 -6.98 9.09
C SER A 19 29.09 -6.16 8.87
N ALA A 20 28.00 -6.60 9.49
CA ALA A 20 26.81 -5.77 9.62
C ALA A 20 27.21 -4.57 10.48
N LEU A 21 27.59 -3.48 9.83
CA LEU A 21 27.69 -2.18 10.49
C LEU A 21 26.28 -1.87 11.00
N ALA A 22 26.11 -2.03 12.31
CA ALA A 22 24.93 -1.51 12.99
C ALA A 22 24.87 -0.02 12.66
N ALA A 23 23.88 0.38 11.86
CA ALA A 23 23.70 1.78 11.49
C ALA A 23 23.51 2.58 12.77
N ASP A 24 24.46 3.45 13.07
CA ASP A 24 24.37 4.39 14.17
C ASP A 24 23.23 5.37 13.87
N LYS A 25 22.08 5.13 14.51
CA LYS A 25 20.85 5.93 14.34
C LYS A 25 20.96 7.35 14.88
N THR A 26 22.10 7.70 15.50
CA THR A 26 22.30 8.98 16.21
C THR A 26 23.05 10.04 15.40
N ASN A 27 23.65 9.68 14.27
CA ASN A 27 24.38 10.63 13.44
C ASN A 27 23.47 11.24 12.34
N PRO A 28 23.07 12.52 12.45
CA PRO A 28 22.22 13.18 11.46
C PRO A 28 22.90 13.39 10.10
N ASN A 29 24.24 13.22 10.03
CA ASN A 29 25.04 13.43 8.82
C ASN A 29 25.29 12.15 8.01
N LEU A 30 24.80 10.97 8.45
CA LEU A 30 24.89 9.77 7.64
C LEU A 30 23.89 9.84 6.48
N PRO A 31 24.30 9.47 5.26
CA PRO A 31 23.37 9.37 4.14
C PRO A 31 22.23 8.40 4.49
N ARG A 32 21.00 8.85 4.29
CA ARG A 32 19.82 8.02 4.52
C ARG A 32 19.75 6.95 3.46
N THR A 33 19.52 5.71 3.89
CA THR A 33 19.28 4.61 2.96
C THR A 33 17.83 4.64 2.45
N ASP A 34 17.55 4.01 1.30
CA ASP A 34 16.18 3.85 0.80
C ASP A 34 15.26 3.18 1.84
N ALA A 35 15.81 2.30 2.67
CA ALA A 35 15.07 1.68 3.76
C ALA A 35 14.68 2.68 4.87
N ASP A 36 15.54 3.65 5.18
CA ASP A 36 15.25 4.71 6.16
C ASP A 36 14.20 5.68 5.60
N ILE A 37 14.35 6.06 4.32
CA ILE A 37 13.37 6.88 3.61
C ILE A 37 12.02 6.17 3.58
N SER A 38 11.99 4.88 3.25
CA SER A 38 10.75 4.07 3.20
C SER A 38 10.04 4.05 4.56
N LYS A 39 10.77 3.91 5.67
CA LYS A 39 10.17 4.01 7.01
C LYS A 39 9.61 5.39 7.30
N GLY A 40 10.31 6.46 6.86
CA GLY A 40 9.83 7.82 6.98
C GLY A 40 8.53 8.01 6.19
N VAL A 41 8.49 7.59 4.93
CA VAL A 41 7.29 7.64 4.09
C VAL A 41 6.12 6.89 4.73
N GLN A 42 6.36 5.66 5.21
CA GLN A 42 5.35 4.88 5.90
C GLN A 42 4.80 5.59 7.13
N HIS A 43 5.68 6.19 7.93
CA HIS A 43 5.29 6.94 9.12
C HIS A 43 4.39 8.12 8.78
N GLU A 44 4.79 8.94 7.81
CA GLU A 44 4.00 10.10 7.37
C GLU A 44 2.64 9.68 6.80
N MET A 45 2.58 8.60 6.01
CA MET A 45 1.33 8.08 5.47
C MET A 45 0.39 7.60 6.58
N LEU A 46 0.91 6.89 7.59
CA LEU A 46 0.12 6.41 8.73
C LEU A 46 -0.33 7.52 9.67
N THR A 47 0.38 8.64 9.73
CA THR A 47 0.05 9.76 10.61
C THR A 47 -0.72 10.89 9.91
N TYR A 48 -0.90 10.80 8.57
CA TYR A 48 -1.63 11.81 7.81
C TYR A 48 -3.13 11.80 8.17
N PRO A 49 -3.64 12.87 8.83
CA PRO A 49 -4.97 12.82 9.48
C PRO A 49 -6.15 12.81 8.51
N TYR A 50 -5.92 13.19 7.26
CA TYR A 50 -6.97 13.22 6.23
C TYR A 50 -6.99 12.00 5.34
N TYR A 51 -6.11 11.01 5.57
CA TYR A 51 -6.15 9.74 4.86
C TYR A 51 -7.37 8.93 5.29
N SER A 52 -8.14 8.46 4.33
CA SER A 52 -9.41 7.80 4.60
C SER A 52 -9.51 6.44 3.90
N ILE A 53 -10.53 5.67 4.27
CA ILE A 53 -10.85 4.39 3.59
C ILE A 53 -11.24 4.56 2.11
N PHE A 54 -11.41 5.78 1.64
CA PHE A 54 -11.74 6.11 0.25
C PHE A 54 -10.54 6.59 -0.56
N ASP A 55 -9.36 6.54 0.04
CA ASP A 55 -8.08 6.84 -0.58
C ASP A 55 -7.23 5.57 -0.58
N ASP A 56 -6.41 5.37 -1.59
CA ASP A 56 -5.41 4.30 -1.64
C ASP A 56 -4.11 4.85 -2.21
N ILE A 57 -3.02 4.78 -1.44
CA ILE A 57 -1.72 5.28 -1.86
C ILE A 57 -0.66 4.22 -1.59
N SER A 58 0.12 3.98 -2.60
CA SER A 58 1.32 3.15 -2.54
C SER A 58 2.54 3.95 -2.96
N TYR A 59 3.73 3.50 -2.58
CA TYR A 59 4.96 4.17 -2.92
C TYR A 59 6.10 3.20 -3.20
N LYS A 60 7.12 3.70 -3.90
CA LYS A 60 8.38 3.01 -4.15
C LYS A 60 9.53 3.98 -3.89
N VAL A 61 10.57 3.49 -3.22
CA VAL A 61 11.79 4.27 -2.98
C VAL A 61 12.94 3.60 -3.73
N GLN A 62 13.68 4.40 -4.51
CA GLN A 62 14.85 3.93 -5.24
C GLN A 62 15.87 5.08 -5.34
N ASN A 63 17.06 4.88 -4.78
CA ASN A 63 18.17 5.84 -4.82
C ASN A 63 17.74 7.27 -4.40
N GLY A 64 17.03 7.40 -3.28
CA GLY A 64 16.52 8.69 -2.80
C GLY A 64 15.31 9.24 -3.55
N LYS A 65 14.89 8.62 -4.67
CA LYS A 65 13.68 9.00 -5.40
C LYS A 65 12.48 8.25 -4.82
N VAL A 66 11.40 8.99 -4.49
CA VAL A 66 10.13 8.44 -4.05
C VAL A 66 9.10 8.59 -5.16
N SER A 67 8.58 7.48 -5.65
CA SER A 67 7.46 7.48 -6.62
C SER A 67 6.17 7.12 -5.88
N LEU A 68 5.18 8.02 -5.96
CA LEU A 68 3.85 7.87 -5.33
C LEU A 68 2.84 7.44 -6.38
N TYR A 69 1.94 6.52 -6.03
CA TYR A 69 0.88 5.99 -6.90
C TYR A 69 -0.43 5.85 -6.12
N GLY A 70 -1.54 5.77 -6.84
CA GLY A 70 -2.85 5.47 -6.29
C GLY A 70 -3.86 6.58 -6.50
N GLU A 71 -4.92 6.58 -5.71
CA GLU A 71 -6.05 7.49 -5.86
C GLU A 71 -6.43 8.16 -4.55
N VAL A 72 -6.78 9.44 -4.63
CA VAL A 72 -7.29 10.23 -3.50
C VAL A 72 -8.58 10.94 -3.86
N THR A 73 -9.43 11.14 -2.85
CA THR A 73 -10.73 11.79 -3.01
C THR A 73 -10.66 13.31 -3.17
N GLN A 74 -9.53 13.95 -2.83
CA GLN A 74 -9.41 15.40 -2.84
C GLN A 74 -8.03 15.85 -3.34
N PRO A 75 -7.96 16.94 -4.17
CA PRO A 75 -6.69 17.46 -4.67
C PRO A 75 -5.72 17.89 -3.56
N VAL A 76 -6.23 18.43 -2.45
CA VAL A 76 -5.42 18.86 -1.31
C VAL A 76 -4.61 17.70 -0.71
N LYS A 77 -5.19 16.50 -0.64
CA LYS A 77 -4.49 15.32 -0.12
C LYS A 77 -3.27 14.97 -0.97
N LYS A 78 -3.42 15.02 -2.31
CA LYS A 78 -2.30 14.81 -3.23
C LYS A 78 -1.18 15.82 -2.96
N SER A 79 -1.51 17.11 -2.88
CA SER A 79 -0.54 18.17 -2.64
C SER A 79 0.14 18.05 -1.27
N ASP A 80 -0.62 17.75 -0.23
CA ASP A 80 -0.10 17.61 1.13
C ASP A 80 0.88 16.44 1.22
N ILE A 81 0.49 15.27 0.70
CA ILE A 81 1.32 14.07 0.73
C ILE A 81 2.61 14.30 -0.04
N HIS A 82 2.53 14.88 -1.25
CA HIS A 82 3.72 15.26 -2.00
C HIS A 82 4.66 16.15 -1.17
N ASN A 83 4.12 17.22 -0.57
CA ASN A 83 4.90 18.18 0.19
C ASN A 83 5.49 17.61 1.49
N ILE A 84 4.78 16.71 2.15
CA ILE A 84 5.27 16.02 3.36
C ILE A 84 6.43 15.10 2.99
N ILE A 85 6.26 14.28 1.96
CA ILE A 85 7.28 13.32 1.52
C ILE A 85 8.52 14.02 0.97
N ALA A 86 8.36 15.12 0.23
CA ALA A 86 9.48 15.88 -0.31
C ALA A 86 10.38 16.51 0.77
N LYS A 87 9.88 16.68 1.99
CA LYS A 87 10.63 17.22 3.15
C LYS A 87 11.35 16.16 3.96
N LEU A 88 11.13 14.87 3.67
CA LEU A 88 11.79 13.81 4.43
C LEU A 88 13.30 13.79 4.20
N PRO A 89 14.09 13.61 5.25
CA PRO A 89 15.54 13.53 5.13
C PRO A 89 15.95 12.38 4.19
N GLY A 90 16.81 12.69 3.22
CA GLY A 90 17.32 11.73 2.23
C GLY A 90 16.48 11.62 0.97
N VAL A 91 15.30 12.23 0.89
CA VAL A 91 14.51 12.30 -0.34
C VAL A 91 15.14 13.34 -1.28
N GLU A 92 15.55 12.88 -2.47
CA GLU A 92 16.14 13.74 -3.51
C GLU A 92 15.07 14.26 -4.47
N SER A 93 14.06 13.46 -4.75
CA SER A 93 12.96 13.84 -5.62
C SER A 93 11.71 13.01 -5.33
N VAL A 94 10.54 13.59 -5.62
CA VAL A 94 9.24 12.92 -5.55
C VAL A 94 8.59 12.93 -6.92
N GLU A 95 8.28 11.73 -7.42
CA GLU A 95 7.47 11.54 -8.62
C GLU A 95 6.03 11.25 -8.19
N ASP A 96 5.14 12.17 -8.46
CA ASP A 96 3.76 12.13 -7.98
C ASP A 96 2.81 11.65 -9.09
N ASN A 97 2.52 10.35 -9.08
CA ASN A 97 1.57 9.69 -9.97
C ASN A 97 0.20 9.43 -9.28
N ILE A 98 -0.08 10.13 -8.17
CA ILE A 98 -1.39 10.04 -7.50
C ILE A 98 -2.45 10.68 -8.39
N GLN A 99 -3.56 9.98 -8.59
CA GLN A 99 -4.72 10.47 -9.30
C GLN A 99 -5.75 11.04 -8.32
N VAL A 100 -6.41 12.13 -8.72
CA VAL A 100 -7.52 12.67 -7.95
C VAL A 100 -8.81 12.15 -8.56
N LEU A 101 -9.62 11.49 -7.73
CA LEU A 101 -10.91 10.94 -8.14
C LEU A 101 -11.87 12.09 -8.52
N PRO A 102 -12.70 11.90 -9.56
CA PRO A 102 -13.69 12.90 -9.96
C PRO A 102 -14.65 13.23 -8.82
N LEU A 103 -15.06 14.50 -8.77
CA LEU A 103 -16.16 14.90 -7.89
C LEU A 103 -17.47 14.33 -8.44
N SER A 104 -18.10 13.44 -7.66
CA SER A 104 -19.35 12.80 -8.02
C SER A 104 -20.15 12.49 -6.75
N ASP A 105 -21.33 13.07 -6.64
CA ASP A 105 -22.24 12.79 -5.52
C ASP A 105 -22.70 11.34 -5.52
N ASN A 106 -22.91 10.75 -6.69
CA ASN A 106 -23.29 9.35 -6.84
C ASN A 106 -22.16 8.44 -6.34
N ASP A 107 -20.90 8.71 -6.70
CA ASP A 107 -19.76 7.96 -6.20
C ASP A 107 -19.63 8.10 -4.68
N ASN A 108 -19.87 9.28 -4.14
CA ASN A 108 -19.84 9.53 -2.70
C ASN A 108 -20.94 8.77 -1.96
N VAL A 109 -22.14 8.64 -2.53
CA VAL A 109 -23.22 7.81 -2.00
C VAL A 109 -22.80 6.34 -2.03
N LEU A 110 -22.32 5.87 -3.19
CA LEU A 110 -21.88 4.48 -3.39
C LEU A 110 -20.74 4.09 -2.42
N ARG A 111 -19.72 4.95 -2.25
CA ARG A 111 -18.65 4.76 -1.27
C ARG A 111 -19.19 4.51 0.14
N ARG A 112 -20.11 5.36 0.61
CA ARG A 112 -20.72 5.24 1.95
C ARG A 112 -21.56 3.98 2.10
N GLN A 113 -22.31 3.60 1.06
CA GLN A 113 -23.14 2.38 1.06
C GLN A 113 -22.26 1.14 1.15
N ILE A 114 -21.20 1.06 0.35
CA ILE A 114 -20.24 -0.05 0.37
C ILE A 114 -19.53 -0.12 1.72
N ALA A 115 -19.04 1.01 2.24
CA ALA A 115 -18.40 1.06 3.56
C ALA A 115 -19.34 0.55 4.66
N ALA A 116 -20.59 0.99 4.67
CA ALA A 116 -21.57 0.51 5.62
C ALA A 116 -21.85 -1.00 5.46
N SER A 117 -21.95 -1.49 4.22
CA SER A 117 -22.19 -2.91 3.94
C SER A 117 -21.03 -3.80 4.38
N ILE A 118 -19.80 -3.37 4.18
CA ILE A 118 -18.60 -4.11 4.57
C ILE A 118 -18.39 -4.04 6.08
N TYR A 119 -18.27 -2.85 6.66
CA TYR A 119 -17.83 -2.69 8.04
C TYR A 119 -18.89 -2.97 9.11
N ARG A 120 -20.17 -3.02 8.73
CA ARG A 120 -21.24 -3.52 9.62
C ARG A 120 -21.42 -5.03 9.57
N PHE A 121 -20.76 -5.71 8.64
CA PHE A 121 -20.85 -7.16 8.55
C PHE A 121 -19.93 -7.81 9.61
N PRO A 122 -20.42 -8.77 10.43
CA PRO A 122 -19.70 -9.24 11.62
C PRO A 122 -18.29 -9.76 11.35
N THR A 123 -18.05 -10.50 10.27
CA THR A 123 -16.72 -11.04 9.97
C THR A 123 -15.75 -10.00 9.42
N LEU A 124 -16.27 -8.91 8.82
CA LEU A 124 -15.47 -7.85 8.22
C LEU A 124 -15.31 -6.62 9.11
N SER A 125 -16.12 -6.49 10.18
CA SER A 125 -16.09 -5.33 11.07
C SER A 125 -14.71 -5.07 11.70
N ARG A 126 -13.92 -6.13 11.93
CA ARG A 126 -12.56 -6.03 12.47
C ARG A 126 -11.61 -5.23 11.58
N TYR A 127 -11.81 -5.25 10.26
CA TYR A 127 -11.00 -4.50 9.30
C TYR A 127 -11.28 -3.00 9.30
N GLY A 128 -12.38 -2.57 9.93
CA GLY A 128 -12.71 -1.16 10.20
C GLY A 128 -12.34 -0.69 11.59
N ALA A 129 -11.84 -1.58 12.46
CA ALA A 129 -11.45 -1.26 13.81
C ALA A 129 -10.07 -0.59 13.84
N GLY A 130 -9.91 0.41 14.71
CA GLY A 130 -8.65 1.13 14.88
C GLY A 130 -8.51 2.37 14.00
N THR A 131 -7.33 2.96 14.03
CA THR A 131 -7.02 4.23 13.37
C THR A 131 -6.84 4.06 11.85
N HIS A 132 -6.43 2.87 11.43
CA HIS A 132 -6.13 2.56 10.02
C HIS A 132 -6.93 1.32 9.60
N PRO A 133 -8.16 1.51 9.06
CA PRO A 133 -8.90 0.43 8.43
C PRO A 133 -8.11 -0.20 7.30
N SER A 134 -8.14 -1.53 7.20
CA SER A 134 -7.29 -2.25 6.25
C SER A 134 -7.93 -2.55 4.90
N ILE A 135 -9.23 -2.25 4.74
CA ILE A 135 -9.92 -2.34 3.45
C ILE A 135 -10.19 -0.92 2.96
N HIS A 136 -9.75 -0.62 1.75
CA HIS A 136 -10.02 0.65 1.08
C HIS A 136 -11.03 0.46 -0.04
N ILE A 137 -11.86 1.48 -0.27
CA ILE A 137 -13.00 1.45 -1.21
C ILE A 137 -12.83 2.60 -2.19
N ILE A 138 -12.32 2.31 -3.35
CA ILE A 138 -12.12 3.28 -4.41
C ILE A 138 -13.30 3.23 -5.36
N VAL A 139 -13.93 4.37 -5.59
CA VAL A 139 -15.02 4.49 -6.56
C VAL A 139 -14.69 5.60 -7.54
N ASN A 140 -14.66 5.25 -8.82
CA ASN A 140 -14.33 6.15 -9.91
C ASN A 140 -15.38 6.00 -11.01
N ASN A 141 -16.24 7.02 -11.18
CA ASN A 141 -17.35 7.02 -12.14
C ASN A 141 -18.21 5.75 -12.05
N GLY A 142 -18.58 5.34 -10.82
CA GLY A 142 -19.39 4.15 -10.54
C GLY A 142 -18.64 2.81 -10.61
N HIS A 143 -17.38 2.78 -11.03
CA HIS A 143 -16.52 1.59 -10.97
C HIS A 143 -15.91 1.46 -9.58
N VAL A 144 -16.02 0.26 -8.99
CA VAL A 144 -15.60 -0.01 -7.63
C VAL A 144 -14.37 -0.91 -7.60
N THR A 145 -13.33 -0.45 -6.89
CA THR A 145 -12.15 -1.25 -6.57
C THR A 145 -12.02 -1.37 -5.05
N LEU A 146 -11.80 -2.59 -4.56
CA LEU A 146 -11.44 -2.86 -3.17
C LEU A 146 -9.94 -3.14 -3.11
N THR A 147 -9.21 -2.38 -2.28
CA THR A 147 -7.78 -2.56 -2.06
C THR A 147 -7.47 -2.76 -0.58
N GLY A 148 -6.23 -3.10 -0.26
CA GLY A 148 -5.78 -3.30 1.10
C GLY A 148 -5.59 -4.77 1.48
N VAL A 149 -5.74 -5.11 2.76
CA VAL A 149 -5.32 -6.41 3.31
C VAL A 149 -6.42 -7.06 4.14
N VAL A 150 -6.58 -8.37 3.96
CA VAL A 150 -7.48 -9.23 4.75
C VAL A 150 -6.76 -10.50 5.20
N ASP A 151 -7.30 -11.19 6.20
CA ASP A 151 -6.67 -12.38 6.82
C ASP A 151 -6.93 -13.67 6.05
N SER A 152 -7.97 -13.70 5.20
CA SER A 152 -8.38 -14.93 4.52
C SER A 152 -9.03 -14.68 3.14
N GLU A 153 -8.96 -15.69 2.28
CA GLU A 153 -9.71 -15.70 1.00
C GLU A 153 -11.23 -15.66 1.21
N ALA A 154 -11.71 -16.23 2.33
CA ALA A 154 -13.14 -16.15 2.68
C ALA A 154 -13.55 -14.68 2.92
N ASP A 155 -12.77 -13.91 3.67
CA ASP A 155 -13.05 -12.49 3.92
C ASP A 155 -12.96 -11.67 2.64
N LYS A 156 -11.97 -11.95 1.78
CA LYS A 156 -11.85 -11.33 0.46
C LYS A 156 -13.10 -11.53 -0.38
N ASN A 157 -13.61 -12.77 -0.43
CA ASN A 157 -14.82 -13.11 -1.17
C ASN A 157 -16.07 -12.46 -0.56
N VAL A 158 -16.18 -12.49 0.78
CA VAL A 158 -17.29 -11.85 1.50
C VAL A 158 -17.28 -10.34 1.26
N ALA A 159 -16.13 -9.69 1.23
CA ALA A 159 -16.02 -8.27 0.92
C ALA A 159 -16.57 -7.95 -0.48
N THR A 160 -16.26 -8.77 -1.49
CA THR A 160 -16.85 -8.63 -2.84
C THR A 160 -18.37 -8.75 -2.82
N ILE A 161 -18.89 -9.78 -2.16
CA ILE A 161 -20.36 -10.01 -2.06
C ILE A 161 -21.03 -8.81 -1.38
N ARG A 162 -20.45 -8.31 -0.29
CA ARG A 162 -21.00 -7.19 0.45
C ARG A 162 -20.94 -5.88 -0.34
N ALA A 163 -19.86 -5.65 -1.09
CA ALA A 163 -19.73 -4.49 -1.96
C ALA A 163 -20.75 -4.54 -3.11
N SER A 164 -20.90 -5.69 -3.77
CA SER A 164 -21.87 -5.87 -4.87
C SER A 164 -23.31 -5.70 -4.43
N ALA A 165 -23.64 -6.06 -3.20
CA ALA A 165 -24.99 -5.94 -2.64
C ALA A 165 -25.32 -4.52 -2.13
N ALA A 166 -24.33 -3.62 -2.03
CA ALA A 166 -24.49 -2.35 -1.36
C ALA A 166 -25.11 -1.24 -2.21
N GLY A 167 -25.03 -1.36 -3.54
CA GLY A 167 -25.52 -0.32 -4.45
C GLY A 167 -25.27 -0.69 -5.91
N LEU A 168 -25.68 0.20 -6.80
CA LEU A 168 -25.51 0.02 -8.25
C LEU A 168 -24.11 0.49 -8.67
N SER A 169 -23.19 -0.45 -8.85
CA SER A 169 -21.90 -0.21 -9.49
C SER A 169 -21.99 -0.40 -11.01
N PHE A 170 -21.15 0.33 -11.75
CA PHE A 170 -20.99 0.09 -13.20
C PHE A 170 -19.99 -1.06 -13.41
N GLY A 171 -20.52 -2.27 -13.53
CA GLY A 171 -19.74 -3.48 -13.73
C GLY A 171 -19.39 -4.24 -12.43
N PRO A 172 -18.60 -5.31 -12.55
CA PRO A 172 -18.20 -6.12 -11.42
C PRO A 172 -17.27 -5.36 -10.47
N ILE A 173 -17.29 -5.76 -9.20
CA ILE A 173 -16.33 -5.24 -8.20
C ILE A 173 -14.92 -5.75 -8.54
N ASN A 174 -13.99 -4.84 -8.73
CA ASN A 174 -12.58 -5.14 -8.89
C ASN A 174 -11.96 -5.38 -7.50
N ASN A 175 -11.78 -6.65 -7.12
CA ASN A 175 -11.25 -7.00 -5.81
C ASN A 175 -9.74 -7.25 -5.86
N GLN A 176 -8.95 -6.27 -5.44
CA GLN A 176 -7.49 -6.30 -5.35
C GLN A 176 -7.00 -6.52 -3.90
N LEU A 177 -7.88 -6.91 -2.97
CA LEU A 177 -7.50 -7.24 -1.60
C LEU A 177 -6.43 -8.32 -1.57
N GLN A 178 -5.38 -8.09 -0.81
CA GLN A 178 -4.31 -9.06 -0.56
C GLN A 178 -4.62 -9.89 0.67
N VAL A 179 -4.37 -11.18 0.60
CA VAL A 179 -4.53 -12.08 1.75
C VAL A 179 -3.19 -12.24 2.44
N VAL A 180 -3.07 -11.69 3.64
CA VAL A 180 -1.89 -11.83 4.48
C VAL A 180 -2.31 -12.57 5.74
N ARG A 181 -1.88 -13.83 5.87
CA ARG A 181 -2.15 -14.60 7.08
C ARG A 181 -1.38 -13.98 8.24
N PRO A 182 -2.04 -13.66 9.38
CA PRO A 182 -1.32 -13.24 10.56
C PRO A 182 -0.33 -14.34 10.95
N SER A 183 0.93 -13.95 11.18
CA SER A 183 1.93 -14.89 11.74
C SER A 183 1.40 -15.38 13.07
N ARG A 184 1.22 -16.70 13.21
CA ARG A 184 0.92 -17.29 14.52
C ARG A 184 2.18 -17.11 15.37
N THR A 185 2.12 -16.18 16.30
CA THR A 185 3.07 -16.07 17.43
C THR A 185 2.74 -17.12 18.46
#